data_6eb7c08d5a77210677b015599190a7ec
#
_entry.id   6eb7c08d5a77210677b015599190a7ec
#
_cell.length_a   1.000
_cell.length_b   1.000
_cell.length_c   1.000
_cell.angle_alpha   90.00
_cell.angle_beta   90.00
_cell.angle_gamma   90.00
#
_symmetry.space_group_name_H-M   'P 1'
#
loop_
_entity.id
_entity.type
_entity.pdbx_description
1 polymer ?
#
loop_
_entity_poly.entity_id
_entity_poly.type
_entity_poly.pdbx_seq_one_letter_code
_entity_poly.pdbx_strand_id
1 'polypeptide(L)'
;MYFNQVEFGQRIKEERNRLGLTQEELAEQLNIGPVHVYNIESGRKGCSIDLLLEIAEVLDVSTDYLLTGRLSGGTNTAKNKLKEIAARLNEIVGQLDA
;
A
#
# COMPACT_ATOMS: atom_id res chain seq x y z
N MET A 1 4.85 21.31 -5.87
CA MET A 1 4.14 20.17 -5.27
C MET A 1 4.51 20.10 -3.79
N TYR A 2 3.52 20.03 -2.95
CA TYR A 2 3.74 19.94 -1.50
C TYR A 2 3.30 18.58 -0.98
N PHE A 3 4.06 18.04 -0.05
CA PHE A 3 3.67 16.82 0.64
C PHE A 3 2.45 17.10 1.53
N ASN A 4 1.42 16.27 1.40
CA ASN A 4 0.21 16.38 2.19
C ASN A 4 0.10 15.16 3.11
N GLN A 5 0.32 15.37 4.40
CA GLN A 5 0.36 14.29 5.39
C GLN A 5 -0.98 13.58 5.54
N VAL A 6 -2.10 14.29 5.41
CA VAL A 6 -3.44 13.72 5.50
C VAL A 6 -3.70 12.81 4.31
N GLU A 7 -3.41 13.27 3.11
CA GLU A 7 -3.58 12.47 1.90
C GLU A 7 -2.66 11.25 1.89
N PHE A 8 -1.44 11.41 2.38
CA PHE A 8 -0.49 10.30 2.54
C PHE A 8 -1.08 9.22 3.44
N GLY A 9 -1.59 9.60 4.61
CA GLY A 9 -2.22 8.66 5.53
C GLY A 9 -3.45 7.98 4.92
N GLN A 10 -4.24 8.73 4.16
CA GLN A 10 -5.42 8.21 3.48
C GLN A 10 -5.05 7.16 2.43
N ARG A 11 -3.97 7.38 1.68
CA ARG A 11 -3.49 6.39 0.70
C ARG A 11 -3.04 5.11 1.38
N ILE A 12 -2.36 5.21 2.51
CA ILE A 12 -1.96 4.04 3.30
C ILE A 12 -3.21 3.26 3.73
N LYS A 13 -4.21 3.94 4.25
CA LYS A 13 -5.46 3.32 4.69
C LYS A 13 -6.16 2.61 3.53
N GLU A 14 -6.26 3.26 2.39
CA GLU A 14 -6.90 2.68 1.21
C GLU A 14 -6.18 1.41 0.74
N GLU A 15 -4.86 1.45 0.67
CA GLU A 15 -4.07 0.29 0.26
C GLU A 15 -4.12 -0.83 1.29
N ARG A 16 -4.12 -0.49 2.58
CA ARG A 16 -4.30 -1.48 3.64
C ARG A 16 -5.65 -2.20 3.49
N ASN A 17 -6.72 -1.43 3.27
CA ASN A 17 -8.07 -1.98 3.08
C ASN A 17 -8.14 -2.83 1.81
N ARG A 18 -7.47 -2.42 0.74
CA ARG A 18 -7.40 -3.19 -0.50
C ARG A 18 -6.80 -4.58 -0.26
N LEU A 19 -5.81 -4.68 0.62
CA LEU A 19 -5.17 -5.94 0.97
C LEU A 19 -5.94 -6.74 2.03
N GLY A 20 -7.03 -6.18 2.56
CA GLY A 20 -7.82 -6.84 3.60
C GLY A 20 -7.16 -6.85 4.97
N LEU A 21 -6.19 -5.97 5.21
CA LEU A 21 -5.48 -5.91 6.49
C LEU A 21 -6.19 -4.97 7.46
N THR A 22 -6.23 -5.36 8.73
CA THR A 22 -6.62 -4.46 9.81
C THR A 22 -5.44 -3.56 10.17
N GLN A 23 -5.71 -2.48 10.92
CA GLN A 23 -4.62 -1.63 11.45
C GLN A 23 -3.66 -2.44 12.32
N GLU A 24 -4.21 -3.36 13.12
CA GLU A 24 -3.40 -4.23 13.97
C GLU A 24 -2.50 -5.16 13.15
N GLU A 25 -3.03 -5.74 12.08
CA GLU A 25 -2.27 -6.61 11.22
C GLU A 25 -1.15 -5.85 10.49
N LEU A 26 -1.44 -4.65 9.99
CA LEU A 26 -0.41 -3.81 9.38
C LEU A 26 0.66 -3.44 10.40
N ALA A 27 0.25 -3.04 11.61
CA ALA A 27 1.18 -2.70 12.68
C ALA A 27 2.10 -3.87 13.01
N GLU A 28 1.56 -5.08 13.07
CA GLU A 28 2.34 -6.29 13.32
C GLU A 28 3.40 -6.50 12.23
N GLN A 29 3.01 -6.37 10.96
CA GLN A 29 3.95 -6.53 9.86
C GLN A 29 5.04 -5.45 9.85
N LEU A 30 4.72 -4.25 10.33
CA LEU A 30 5.67 -3.14 10.42
C LEU A 30 6.46 -3.15 11.73
N ASN A 31 6.11 -4.03 12.65
CA ASN A 31 6.69 -4.10 14.00
C ASN A 31 6.58 -2.77 14.76
N ILE A 32 5.38 -2.17 14.69
CA ILE A 32 5.03 -0.94 15.41
C ILE A 32 3.68 -1.15 16.12
N GLY A 33 3.30 -0.19 16.97
CA GLY A 33 2.01 -0.27 17.65
C GLY A 33 0.84 0.13 16.75
N PRO A 34 -0.37 -0.43 17.00
CA PRO A 34 -1.57 -0.06 16.22
C PRO A 34 -1.92 1.42 16.30
N VAL A 35 -1.68 2.06 17.45
CA VAL A 35 -1.91 3.50 17.63
C VAL A 35 -1.03 4.30 16.69
N HIS A 36 0.20 3.84 16.45
CA HIS A 36 1.11 4.48 15.50
C HIS A 36 0.55 4.42 14.08
N VAL A 37 0.01 3.26 13.67
CA VAL A 37 -0.65 3.12 12.37
C VAL A 37 -1.85 4.07 12.28
N TYR A 38 -2.69 4.11 13.31
CA TYR A 38 -3.83 5.02 13.36
C TYR A 38 -3.40 6.47 13.18
N ASN A 39 -2.35 6.92 13.88
CA ASN A 39 -1.86 8.28 13.80
C ASN A 39 -1.32 8.63 12.41
N ILE A 40 -0.67 7.68 11.75
CA ILE A 40 -0.17 7.88 10.39
C ILE A 40 -1.35 7.96 9.41
N GLU A 41 -2.29 7.03 9.49
CA GLU A 41 -3.45 6.99 8.59
C GLU A 41 -4.38 8.20 8.75
N SER A 42 -4.50 8.72 9.96
CA SER A 42 -5.32 9.90 10.23
C SER A 42 -4.63 11.22 9.87
N GLY A 43 -3.34 11.18 9.54
CA GLY A 43 -2.57 12.38 9.23
C GLY A 43 -2.10 13.15 10.45
N ARG A 44 -2.29 12.61 11.65
CA ARG A 44 -1.83 13.26 12.89
C ARG A 44 -0.32 13.27 13.01
N LYS A 45 0.32 12.21 12.52
CA LYS A 45 1.77 12.07 12.54
C LYS A 45 2.27 11.56 11.21
N GLY A 46 3.48 11.95 10.88
CA GLY A 46 4.19 11.36 9.75
C GLY A 46 4.93 10.10 10.17
N CYS A 47 5.85 9.69 9.36
CA CYS A 47 6.70 8.55 9.66
C CYS A 47 8.14 8.84 9.22
N SER A 48 9.07 8.05 9.75
CA SER A 48 10.46 8.11 9.31
C SER A 48 10.58 7.60 7.86
N ILE A 49 11.69 7.93 7.23
CA ILE A 49 11.96 7.42 5.88
C ILE A 49 12.06 5.89 5.90
N ASP A 50 12.69 5.32 6.92
CA ASP A 50 12.79 3.87 7.06
C ASP A 50 11.41 3.22 7.15
N LEU A 51 10.51 3.79 7.94
CA LEU A 51 9.16 3.27 8.07
C LEU A 51 8.38 3.44 6.76
N LEU A 52 8.57 4.55 6.05
CA LEU A 52 7.96 4.76 4.74
C LEU A 52 8.35 3.65 3.76
N LEU A 53 9.62 3.29 3.73
CA LEU A 53 10.09 2.20 2.86
C LEU A 53 9.46 0.87 3.22
N GLU A 54 9.34 0.57 4.51
CA GLU A 54 8.70 -0.65 4.98
C GLU A 54 7.21 -0.68 4.65
N ILE A 55 6.50 0.44 4.84
CA ILE A 55 5.08 0.55 4.50
C ILE A 55 4.88 0.29 3.00
N ALA A 56 5.68 0.92 2.16
CA ALA A 56 5.60 0.75 0.72
C ALA A 56 5.81 -0.71 0.33
N GLU A 57 6.77 -1.37 0.95
CA GLU A 57 7.06 -2.78 0.71
C GLU A 57 5.91 -3.69 1.14
N VAL A 58 5.39 -3.51 2.35
CA VAL A 58 4.28 -4.31 2.87
C VAL A 58 3.02 -4.13 2.02
N LEU A 59 2.72 -2.89 1.65
CA LEU A 59 1.54 -2.59 0.84
C LEU A 59 1.75 -2.84 -0.65
N ASP A 60 2.97 -3.13 -1.06
CA ASP A 60 3.36 -3.39 -2.44
C ASP A 60 3.00 -2.24 -3.38
N VAL A 61 3.33 -1.03 -2.96
CA VAL A 61 3.16 0.20 -3.73
C VAL A 61 4.46 0.99 -3.72
N SER A 62 4.58 1.94 -4.65
CA SER A 62 5.76 2.80 -4.68
C SER A 62 5.70 3.87 -3.59
N THR A 63 6.86 4.32 -3.13
CA THR A 63 6.94 5.47 -2.23
C THR A 63 6.41 6.73 -2.90
N ASP A 64 6.67 6.89 -4.20
CA ASP A 64 6.16 8.03 -4.97
C ASP A 64 4.64 8.09 -4.93
N TYR A 65 3.97 6.95 -5.13
CA TYR A 65 2.52 6.91 -5.04
C TYR A 65 2.04 7.33 -3.65
N LEU A 66 2.63 6.78 -2.60
CA LEU A 66 2.22 7.12 -1.23
C LEU A 66 2.43 8.60 -0.93
N LEU A 67 3.54 9.16 -1.39
CA LEU A 67 3.90 10.56 -1.09
C LEU A 67 3.14 11.57 -1.95
N THR A 68 2.90 11.27 -3.21
CA THR A 68 2.37 12.25 -4.17
C THR A 68 1.02 11.88 -4.77
N GLY A 69 0.61 10.62 -4.65
CA GLY A 69 -0.59 10.12 -5.29
C GLY A 69 -0.42 9.86 -6.78
N ARG A 70 0.80 10.01 -7.31
CA ARG A 70 1.07 9.78 -8.72
C ARG A 70 1.52 8.35 -8.98
N LEU A 71 0.93 7.76 -9.98
CA LEU A 71 1.44 6.50 -10.51
C LEU A 71 2.69 6.85 -11.30
N SER A 72 3.86 6.46 -10.79
CA SER A 72 5.10 6.70 -11.51
C SER A 72 5.16 5.79 -12.74
N GLY A 73 5.43 6.38 -13.88
CA GLY A 73 5.36 5.73 -15.18
C GLY A 73 6.18 4.46 -15.29
N GLY A 74 5.51 3.34 -15.45
CA GLY A 74 6.14 2.05 -15.69
C GLY A 74 6.77 1.41 -14.49
N THR A 75 6.52 1.91 -13.29
CA THR A 75 7.12 1.39 -12.08
C THR A 75 6.23 0.36 -11.38
N ASN A 76 6.61 0.02 -10.17
CA ASN A 76 6.10 -1.13 -9.43
C ASN A 76 4.58 -1.27 -9.43
N THR A 77 3.82 -0.17 -9.38
CA THR A 77 2.36 -0.21 -9.35
C THR A 77 1.78 -0.81 -10.63
N ALA A 78 2.32 -0.41 -11.80
CA ALA A 78 1.89 -0.97 -13.08
C ALA A 78 2.24 -2.44 -13.19
N LYS A 79 3.44 -2.83 -12.73
CA LYS A 79 3.86 -4.24 -12.71
C LYS A 79 2.96 -5.07 -11.80
N ASN A 80 2.59 -4.53 -10.65
CA ASN A 80 1.74 -5.24 -9.70
C ASN A 80 0.33 -5.43 -10.24
N LYS A 81 -0.23 -4.43 -10.91
CA LYS A 81 -1.52 -4.56 -11.57
C LYS A 81 -1.49 -5.60 -12.68
N LEU A 82 -0.41 -5.63 -13.45
CA LEU A 82 -0.23 -6.64 -14.49
C LEU A 82 -0.14 -8.04 -13.89
N LYS A 83 0.56 -8.19 -12.77
CA LYS A 83 0.64 -9.48 -12.07
C LYS A 83 -0.72 -9.92 -11.55
N GLU A 84 -1.51 -9.01 -11.00
CA GLU A 84 -2.87 -9.30 -10.52
C GLU A 84 -3.76 -9.77 -11.67
N ILE A 85 -3.70 -9.06 -12.80
CA ILE A 85 -4.46 -9.43 -14.00
C ILE A 85 -4.03 -10.80 -14.52
N ALA A 86 -2.73 -11.06 -14.58
CA ALA A 86 -2.20 -12.36 -15.01
C ALA A 86 -2.65 -13.48 -14.09
N ALA A 87 -2.64 -13.25 -12.77
CA ALA A 87 -3.12 -14.24 -11.81
C ALA A 87 -4.60 -14.56 -12.00
N ARG A 88 -5.42 -13.52 -12.23
CA ARG A 88 -6.86 -13.71 -12.49
C ARG A 88 -7.11 -14.46 -13.79
N LEU A 89 -6.35 -14.16 -14.84
CA LEU A 89 -6.45 -14.87 -16.11
C LEU A 89 -6.07 -16.34 -15.94
N ASN A 90 -5.04 -16.64 -15.19
CA ASN A 90 -4.63 -18.02 -14.90
C ASN A 90 -5.70 -18.78 -14.13
N GLU A 91 -6.38 -18.13 -13.18
CA GLU A 91 -7.50 -18.73 -12.46
C GLU A 91 -8.65 -19.08 -13.41
N ILE A 92 -8.99 -18.15 -14.31
CA ILE A 92 -10.05 -18.37 -15.30
C ILE A 92 -9.70 -19.51 -16.23
N VAL A 93 -8.47 -19.55 -16.72
CA VAL A 93 -7.99 -20.65 -17.58
C VAL A 93 -8.04 -21.97 -16.83
N GLY A 94 -7.60 -22.00 -15.58
CA GLY A 94 -7.68 -23.19 -14.74
C GLY A 94 -9.12 -23.70 -14.55
N GLN A 95 -10.09 -22.78 -14.42
CA GLN A 95 -11.50 -23.14 -14.32
C GLN A 95 -12.06 -23.67 -15.63
N LEU A 96 -11.59 -23.17 -16.76
CA LEU A 96 -12.03 -23.63 -18.08
C LEU A 96 -11.50 -25.01 -18.43
N ASP A 97 -10.34 -25.36 -17.91
CA ASP A 97 -9.69 -26.65 -18.15
C ASP A 97 -10.20 -27.77 -17.21
N ALA A 98 -11.03 -27.43 -16.26
CA ALA A 98 -11.54 -28.38 -15.28
C ALA A 98 -12.77 -29.19 -15.83
#